data_a3abb4bfdee80270062f65598fa73583
#
_entry.id   a3abb4bfdee80270062f65598fa73583
#
_cell.length_a   1.000
_cell.length_b   1.000
_cell.length_c   1.000
_cell.angle_alpha   90.00
_cell.angle_beta   90.00
_cell.angle_gamma   90.00
#
_symmetry.space_group_name_H-M   'P 1'
#
loop_
_entity.id
_entity.type
_entity.pdbx_description
1 polymer ?
#
loop_
_entity_poly.entity_id
_entity_poly.type
_entity_poly.pdbx_seq_one_letter_code
_entity_poly.pdbx_strand_id
1 'polypeptide(L)'
;MRKMALPVSRDSLDRFLVAVAVGSFFCLALVFLGATLYDWRMVTLFPDWEQSYEYERYVGILNMVAGSLVSVLLVSLLLCLERRSVSLTRGAVAIVLACVGAIVGGIGAGWKGAVTVGMAMIALFQAFLLIELIVTRRARSDKATGVEKAGSLLLHCGYAVFVIAVAPLNGARTQLSVFWAATALIVIGTALSFYGRSIERVALRFAKGRGSSQA
;
A
#
# COMPACT_ATOMS: atom_id res chain seq x y z
N MET A 1 -13.15 -12.25 37.47
CA MET A 1 -12.38 -11.30 36.66
C MET A 1 -13.28 -10.77 35.54
N ARG A 2 -13.83 -9.56 35.64
CA ARG A 2 -14.64 -8.89 34.61
C ARG A 2 -13.69 -8.44 33.51
N LYS A 3 -13.83 -9.01 32.31
CA LYS A 3 -13.18 -8.47 31.09
C LYS A 3 -13.73 -7.07 30.86
N MET A 4 -12.94 -6.03 31.12
CA MET A 4 -13.21 -4.68 30.64
C MET A 4 -13.05 -4.69 29.10
N ALA A 5 -14.12 -5.02 28.40
CA ALA A 5 -14.22 -4.79 26.97
C ALA A 5 -14.52 -3.29 26.79
N LEU A 6 -13.55 -2.51 26.41
CA LEU A 6 -13.78 -1.15 25.92
C LEU A 6 -14.73 -1.25 24.73
N PRO A 7 -15.92 -0.61 24.77
CA PRO A 7 -16.89 -0.66 23.68
C PRO A 7 -16.49 0.32 22.57
N VAL A 8 -15.35 0.12 21.94
CA VAL A 8 -15.05 0.79 20.69
C VAL A 8 -15.92 0.12 19.64
N SER A 9 -16.99 0.80 19.21
CA SER A 9 -17.87 0.28 18.17
C SER A 9 -17.06 0.02 16.89
N ARG A 10 -17.36 -1.07 16.19
CA ARG A 10 -16.65 -1.44 14.96
C ARG A 10 -16.66 -0.28 13.95
N ASP A 11 -17.75 0.44 13.85
CA ASP A 11 -17.93 1.56 12.92
C ASP A 11 -17.12 2.82 13.29
N SER A 12 -16.79 3.03 14.57
CA SER A 12 -15.98 4.18 14.99
C SER A 12 -14.51 3.98 14.62
N LEU A 13 -14.00 2.76 14.75
CA LEU A 13 -12.61 2.46 14.38
C LEU A 13 -12.42 2.47 12.85
N ASP A 14 -13.40 1.98 12.08
CA ASP A 14 -13.33 2.02 10.60
C ASP A 14 -13.32 3.47 10.11
N ARG A 15 -14.18 4.33 10.66
CA ARG A 15 -14.16 5.77 10.36
C ARG A 15 -12.85 6.44 10.75
N PHE A 16 -12.29 6.08 11.90
CA PHE A 16 -10.99 6.59 12.34
C PHE A 16 -9.86 6.19 11.39
N LEU A 17 -9.78 4.91 10.98
CA LEU A 17 -8.74 4.44 10.06
C LEU A 17 -8.86 5.09 8.67
N VAL A 18 -10.08 5.27 8.17
CA VAL A 18 -10.32 6.01 6.92
C VAL A 18 -9.90 7.46 7.05
N ALA A 19 -10.24 8.13 8.17
CA ALA A 19 -9.82 9.51 8.41
C ALA A 19 -8.30 9.65 8.49
N VAL A 20 -7.60 8.71 9.15
CA VAL A 20 -6.13 8.68 9.21
C VAL A 20 -5.54 8.49 7.82
N ALA A 21 -6.09 7.56 7.01
CA ALA A 21 -5.61 7.33 5.64
C ALA A 21 -5.80 8.58 4.76
N VAL A 22 -6.99 9.18 4.77
CA VAL A 22 -7.28 10.41 4.01
C VAL A 22 -6.42 11.56 4.49
N GLY A 23 -6.27 11.75 5.80
CA GLY A 23 -5.39 12.76 6.39
C GLY A 23 -3.94 12.58 5.98
N SER A 24 -3.43 11.34 5.99
CA SER A 24 -2.07 11.04 5.55
C SER A 24 -1.85 11.35 4.07
N PHE A 25 -2.81 11.03 3.18
CA PHE A 25 -2.75 11.41 1.78
C PHE A 25 -2.74 12.92 1.58
N PHE A 26 -3.59 13.64 2.31
CA PHE A 26 -3.63 15.09 2.25
C PHE A 26 -2.33 15.73 2.72
N CYS A 27 -1.77 15.26 3.83
CA CYS A 27 -0.47 15.71 4.32
C CYS A 27 0.65 15.41 3.31
N LEU A 28 0.67 14.21 2.70
CA LEU A 28 1.62 13.88 1.65
C LEU A 28 1.50 14.84 0.45
N ALA A 29 0.29 15.13 0.00
CA ALA A 29 0.06 16.07 -1.10
C ALA A 29 0.60 17.46 -0.77
N LEU A 30 0.37 17.97 0.45
CA LEU A 30 0.90 19.26 0.90
C LEU A 30 2.42 19.25 1.00
N VAL A 31 3.02 18.18 1.53
CA VAL A 31 4.48 18.03 1.62
C VAL A 31 5.11 18.05 0.24
N PHE A 32 4.58 17.26 -0.72
CA PHE A 32 5.12 17.24 -2.08
C PHE A 32 4.88 18.54 -2.83
N LEU A 33 3.73 19.17 -2.68
CA LEU A 33 3.47 20.49 -3.27
C LEU A 33 4.45 21.54 -2.72
N GLY A 34 4.60 21.61 -1.39
CA GLY A 34 5.54 22.52 -0.75
C GLY A 34 6.99 22.25 -1.16
N ALA A 35 7.37 20.97 -1.24
CA ALA A 35 8.69 20.55 -1.69
C ALA A 35 8.95 20.97 -3.15
N THR A 36 7.99 20.72 -4.05
CA THR A 36 8.13 21.12 -5.47
C THR A 36 8.25 22.62 -5.62
N LEU A 37 7.44 23.40 -4.91
CA LEU A 37 7.51 24.88 -4.97
C LEU A 37 8.83 25.42 -4.40
N TYR A 38 9.30 24.82 -3.30
CA TYR A 38 10.58 25.18 -2.71
C TYR A 38 11.76 24.87 -3.65
N ASP A 39 11.79 23.65 -4.20
CA ASP A 39 12.82 23.21 -5.13
C ASP A 39 12.84 24.08 -6.39
N TRP A 40 11.68 24.33 -7.00
CA TRP A 40 11.55 25.23 -8.15
C TRP A 40 12.11 26.65 -7.85
N ARG A 41 11.80 27.19 -6.67
CA ARG A 41 12.33 28.49 -6.26
C ARG A 41 13.86 28.46 -6.10
N MET A 42 14.38 27.40 -5.47
CA MET A 42 15.82 27.27 -5.22
C MET A 42 16.61 27.09 -6.51
N VAL A 43 16.15 26.28 -7.45
CA VAL A 43 16.77 26.11 -8.77
C VAL A 43 16.76 27.44 -9.56
N THR A 44 15.69 28.24 -9.44
CA THR A 44 15.59 29.54 -10.11
C THR A 44 16.60 30.58 -9.52
N LEU A 45 16.85 30.51 -8.22
CA LEU A 45 17.76 31.47 -7.54
C LEU A 45 19.23 31.01 -7.58
N PHE A 46 19.45 29.70 -7.59
CA PHE A 46 20.77 29.08 -7.50
C PHE A 46 20.89 27.98 -8.56
N PRO A 47 21.50 28.24 -9.72
CA PRO A 47 21.61 27.26 -10.81
C PRO A 47 22.28 25.93 -10.41
N ASP A 48 23.20 25.99 -9.43
CA ASP A 48 23.94 24.81 -8.94
C ASP A 48 23.28 24.17 -7.70
N TRP A 49 22.00 24.51 -7.42
CA TRP A 49 21.27 24.04 -6.24
C TRP A 49 21.32 22.52 -6.09
N GLU A 50 21.04 21.77 -7.16
CA GLU A 50 20.99 20.30 -7.14
C GLU A 50 22.34 19.63 -6.82
N GLN A 51 23.45 20.37 -6.95
CA GLN A 51 24.81 19.92 -6.66
C GLN A 51 25.27 20.35 -5.26
N SER A 52 24.44 21.09 -4.53
CA SER A 52 24.77 21.61 -3.21
C SER A 52 24.56 20.58 -2.09
N TYR A 53 25.31 20.75 -1.01
CA TYR A 53 25.11 19.97 0.23
C TYR A 53 23.73 20.24 0.85
N GLU A 54 23.22 21.44 0.70
CA GLU A 54 21.89 21.84 1.16
C GLU A 54 20.79 21.08 0.45
N TYR A 55 20.95 20.78 -0.83
CA TYR A 55 20.00 19.94 -1.59
C TYR A 55 19.98 18.50 -1.06
N GLU A 56 21.13 17.88 -0.80
CA GLU A 56 21.18 16.54 -0.22
C GLU A 56 20.49 16.49 1.15
N ARG A 57 20.71 17.50 1.98
CA ARG A 57 20.06 17.64 3.29
C ARG A 57 18.55 17.82 3.15
N TYR A 58 18.12 18.67 2.22
CA TYR A 58 16.71 18.89 1.90
C TYR A 58 16.02 17.59 1.46
N VAL A 59 16.59 16.87 0.51
CA VAL A 59 16.05 15.57 0.04
C VAL A 59 16.03 14.55 1.18
N GLY A 60 17.04 14.54 2.05
CA GLY A 60 17.06 13.68 3.23
C GLY A 60 15.89 13.93 4.19
N ILE A 61 15.60 15.21 4.49
CA ILE A 61 14.48 15.61 5.34
C ILE A 61 13.14 15.25 4.66
N LEU A 62 12.99 15.56 3.38
CA LEU A 62 11.79 15.26 2.61
C LEU A 62 11.49 13.76 2.62
N ASN A 63 12.49 12.92 2.37
CA ASN A 63 12.36 11.48 2.39
C ASN A 63 11.97 10.94 3.77
N MET A 64 12.52 11.51 4.85
CA MET A 64 12.16 11.13 6.21
C MET A 64 10.69 11.47 6.52
N VAL A 65 10.23 12.65 6.18
CA VAL A 65 8.86 13.10 6.42
C VAL A 65 7.88 12.30 5.55
N ALA A 66 8.15 12.19 4.25
CA ALA A 66 7.31 11.43 3.32
C ALA A 66 7.26 9.95 3.70
N GLY A 67 8.41 9.34 4.03
CA GLY A 67 8.50 7.95 4.47
C GLY A 67 7.69 7.66 5.73
N SER A 68 7.70 8.57 6.70
CA SER A 68 6.89 8.45 7.91
C SER A 68 5.39 8.49 7.61
N LEU A 69 4.94 9.42 6.78
CA LEU A 69 3.53 9.56 6.37
C LEU A 69 3.06 8.34 5.56
N VAL A 70 3.89 7.86 4.63
CA VAL A 70 3.60 6.65 3.85
C VAL A 70 3.51 5.42 4.76
N SER A 71 4.37 5.31 5.76
CA SER A 71 4.31 4.21 6.73
C SER A 71 3.01 4.22 7.53
N VAL A 72 2.58 5.37 8.03
CA VAL A 72 1.28 5.54 8.72
C VAL A 72 0.12 5.17 7.79
N LEU A 73 0.17 5.63 6.54
CA LEU A 73 -0.83 5.30 5.53
C LEU A 73 -0.93 3.80 5.30
N LEU A 74 0.20 3.12 5.07
CA LEU A 74 0.22 1.68 4.81
C LEU A 74 -0.26 0.86 6.00
N VAL A 75 0.13 1.22 7.22
CA VAL A 75 -0.39 0.56 8.43
C VAL A 75 -1.90 0.76 8.56
N SER A 76 -2.39 1.97 8.31
CA SER A 76 -3.83 2.26 8.36
C SER A 76 -4.61 1.46 7.32
N LEU A 77 -4.10 1.39 6.09
CA LEU A 77 -4.70 0.62 5.01
C LEU A 77 -4.65 -0.89 5.29
N LEU A 78 -3.55 -1.40 5.84
CA LEU A 78 -3.43 -2.78 6.24
C LEU A 78 -4.49 -3.15 7.29
N LEU A 79 -4.64 -2.32 8.33
CA LEU A 79 -5.64 -2.53 9.38
C LEU A 79 -7.07 -2.48 8.85
N CYS A 80 -7.39 -1.56 7.93
CA CYS A 80 -8.69 -1.48 7.27
C CYS A 80 -9.02 -2.76 6.49
N LEU A 81 -8.04 -3.28 5.74
CA LEU A 81 -8.22 -4.44 4.89
C LEU A 81 -8.44 -5.71 5.71
N GLU A 82 -7.64 -5.91 6.75
CA GLU A 82 -7.70 -7.09 7.61
C GLU A 82 -9.03 -7.19 8.33
N ARG A 83 -9.56 -6.08 8.78
CA ARG A 83 -10.82 -6.03 9.49
C ARG A 83 -12.01 -6.50 8.65
N ARG A 84 -11.93 -6.32 7.33
CA ARG A 84 -12.97 -6.76 6.38
C ARG A 84 -12.80 -8.22 5.92
N SER A 85 -11.58 -8.77 5.93
CA SER A 85 -11.30 -10.07 5.31
C SER A 85 -10.67 -11.12 6.21
N VAL A 86 -10.02 -10.74 7.32
CA VAL A 86 -9.22 -11.63 8.16
C VAL A 86 -9.50 -11.39 9.64
N SER A 87 -9.12 -12.31 10.53
CA SER A 87 -9.23 -12.11 11.97
C SER A 87 -8.23 -11.06 12.46
N LEU A 88 -8.65 -10.23 13.42
CA LEU A 88 -7.81 -9.17 14.03
C LEU A 88 -6.45 -9.69 14.50
N THR A 89 -6.40 -10.98 14.89
CA THR A 89 -5.18 -11.64 15.36
C THR A 89 -4.12 -11.78 14.26
N ARG A 90 -4.53 -12.13 13.04
CA ARG A 90 -3.58 -12.29 11.90
C ARG A 90 -2.96 -10.96 11.52
N GLY A 91 -3.75 -9.86 11.57
CA GLY A 91 -3.26 -8.52 11.32
C GLY A 91 -2.27 -8.03 12.36
N ALA A 92 -2.56 -8.26 13.61
CA ALA A 92 -1.61 -7.95 14.67
C ALA A 92 -0.29 -8.70 14.48
N VAL A 93 -0.34 -10.00 14.12
CA VAL A 93 0.87 -10.79 13.82
C VAL A 93 1.65 -10.20 12.64
N ALA A 94 0.97 -9.79 11.55
CA ALA A 94 1.63 -9.20 10.40
C ALA A 94 2.34 -7.89 10.75
N ILE A 95 1.69 -7.02 11.54
CA ILE A 95 2.28 -5.76 12.01
C ILE A 95 3.50 -6.05 12.88
N VAL A 96 3.40 -6.98 13.82
CA VAL A 96 4.54 -7.36 14.68
C VAL A 96 5.69 -7.87 13.85
N LEU A 97 5.45 -8.75 12.87
CA LEU A 97 6.47 -9.26 11.96
C LEU A 97 7.10 -8.14 11.12
N ALA A 98 6.30 -7.20 10.61
CA ALA A 98 6.80 -6.05 9.87
C ALA A 98 7.66 -5.14 10.75
N CYS A 99 7.26 -4.88 12.01
CA CYS A 99 8.05 -4.12 12.96
C CYS A 99 9.37 -4.81 13.31
N VAL A 100 9.34 -6.11 13.57
CA VAL A 100 10.56 -6.91 13.82
C VAL A 100 11.48 -6.87 12.60
N GLY A 101 10.94 -7.07 11.39
CA GLY A 101 11.68 -6.97 10.15
C GLY A 101 12.31 -5.59 9.95
N ALA A 102 11.57 -4.52 10.25
CA ALA A 102 12.07 -3.15 10.19
C ALA A 102 13.22 -2.90 11.19
N ILE A 103 13.11 -3.42 12.43
CA ILE A 103 14.18 -3.31 13.42
C ILE A 103 15.43 -4.05 12.94
N VAL A 104 15.30 -5.29 12.48
CA VAL A 104 16.42 -6.10 11.96
C VAL A 104 17.07 -5.42 10.75
N GLY A 105 16.27 -4.95 9.79
CA GLY A 105 16.76 -4.20 8.64
C GLY A 105 17.45 -2.89 9.05
N GLY A 106 16.94 -2.22 10.08
CA GLY A 106 17.51 -0.99 10.62
C GLY A 106 18.88 -1.20 11.26
N ILE A 107 19.07 -2.31 11.98
CA ILE A 107 20.37 -2.67 12.57
C ILE A 107 21.42 -2.94 11.48
N GLY A 108 21.02 -3.62 10.36
CA GLY A 108 21.94 -4.00 9.30
C GLY A 108 22.27 -2.89 8.30
N ALA A 109 21.33 -2.03 7.95
CA ALA A 109 21.47 -1.06 6.87
C ALA A 109 20.86 0.34 7.20
N GLY A 110 20.70 0.65 8.47
CA GLY A 110 20.11 1.90 8.94
C GLY A 110 18.65 2.07 8.52
N TRP A 111 18.19 3.32 8.45
CA TRP A 111 16.77 3.59 8.16
C TRP A 111 16.30 3.05 6.80
N LYS A 112 17.18 3.00 5.80
CA LYS A 112 16.89 2.42 4.47
C LYS A 112 16.58 0.94 4.58
N GLY A 113 17.38 0.20 5.33
CA GLY A 113 17.13 -1.21 5.60
C GLY A 113 15.84 -1.43 6.40
N ALA A 114 15.57 -0.58 7.39
CA ALA A 114 14.33 -0.64 8.17
C ALA A 114 13.09 -0.52 7.28
N VAL A 115 13.05 0.50 6.42
CA VAL A 115 11.93 0.74 5.50
C VAL A 115 11.81 -0.40 4.50
N THR A 116 12.90 -0.80 3.85
CA THR A 116 12.88 -1.84 2.82
C THR A 116 12.39 -3.17 3.37
N VAL A 117 12.95 -3.64 4.50
CA VAL A 117 12.56 -4.93 5.08
C VAL A 117 11.15 -4.88 5.65
N GLY A 118 10.79 -3.82 6.36
CA GLY A 118 9.44 -3.63 6.90
C GLY A 118 8.37 -3.64 5.79
N MET A 119 8.61 -2.91 4.70
CA MET A 119 7.69 -2.86 3.56
C MET A 119 7.65 -4.17 2.77
N ALA A 120 8.78 -4.87 2.63
CA ALA A 120 8.81 -6.20 2.03
C ALA A 120 7.96 -7.21 2.83
N MET A 121 8.02 -7.17 4.15
CA MET A 121 7.18 -8.02 5.02
C MET A 121 5.70 -7.70 4.84
N ILE A 122 5.31 -6.42 4.76
CA ILE A 122 3.94 -6.00 4.48
C ILE A 122 3.48 -6.50 3.10
N ALA A 123 4.30 -6.31 2.06
CA ALA A 123 3.99 -6.77 0.70
C ALA A 123 3.82 -8.29 0.62
N LEU A 124 4.71 -9.06 1.26
CA LEU A 124 4.63 -10.51 1.32
C LEU A 124 3.35 -10.98 2.05
N PHE A 125 3.00 -10.33 3.14
CA PHE A 125 1.77 -10.68 3.86
C PHE A 125 0.52 -10.40 3.01
N GLN A 126 0.49 -9.30 2.29
CA GLN A 126 -0.62 -8.97 1.38
C GLN A 126 -0.69 -9.94 0.19
N ALA A 127 0.46 -10.33 -0.36
CA ALA A 127 0.52 -11.37 -1.39
C ALA A 127 0.00 -12.71 -0.88
N PHE A 128 0.35 -13.09 0.36
CA PHE A 128 -0.17 -14.28 1.01
C PHE A 128 -1.71 -14.24 1.16
N LEU A 129 -2.27 -13.11 1.62
CA LEU A 129 -3.72 -12.92 1.73
C LEU A 129 -4.41 -13.00 0.36
N LEU A 130 -3.78 -12.48 -0.69
CA LEU A 130 -4.30 -12.57 -2.05
C LEU A 130 -4.34 -14.03 -2.53
N ILE A 131 -3.29 -14.79 -2.29
CA ILE A 131 -3.23 -16.23 -2.62
C ILE A 131 -4.30 -16.99 -1.83
N GLU A 132 -4.41 -16.76 -0.51
CA GLU A 132 -5.46 -17.37 0.33
C GLU A 132 -6.85 -17.05 -0.24
N LEU A 133 -7.10 -15.81 -0.62
CA LEU A 133 -8.36 -15.38 -1.22
C LEU A 133 -8.66 -16.12 -2.53
N ILE A 134 -7.68 -16.31 -3.40
CA ILE A 134 -7.84 -17.02 -4.68
C ILE A 134 -8.10 -18.50 -4.45
N VAL A 135 -7.36 -19.13 -3.54
CA VAL A 135 -7.49 -20.56 -3.22
C VAL A 135 -8.83 -20.87 -2.54
N THR A 136 -9.20 -20.08 -1.53
CA THR A 136 -10.46 -20.30 -0.78
C THR A 136 -11.69 -19.97 -1.61
N ARG A 137 -11.59 -19.09 -2.61
CA ARG A 137 -12.68 -18.79 -3.54
C ARG A 137 -13.00 -19.92 -4.50
N ARG A 138 -12.02 -20.69 -4.90
CA ARG A 138 -12.29 -21.92 -5.66
C ARG A 138 -13.19 -22.89 -4.89
N ALA A 139 -13.21 -22.79 -3.56
CA ALA A 139 -14.02 -23.63 -2.68
C ALA A 139 -15.40 -23.03 -2.30
N ARG A 140 -15.62 -21.70 -2.48
CA ARG A 140 -16.86 -21.00 -2.11
C ARG A 140 -17.45 -20.24 -3.30
N SER A 141 -18.71 -20.57 -3.62
CA SER A 141 -19.49 -20.03 -4.76
C SER A 141 -19.85 -18.53 -4.69
N ASP A 142 -19.36 -17.78 -3.72
CA ASP A 142 -19.73 -16.38 -3.51
C ASP A 142 -18.82 -15.44 -4.33
N LYS A 143 -19.17 -15.29 -5.63
CA LYS A 143 -18.32 -14.66 -6.65
C LYS A 143 -18.20 -13.13 -6.52
N ALA A 144 -19.31 -12.44 -6.16
CA ALA A 144 -19.42 -11.00 -6.35
C ALA A 144 -18.51 -10.11 -5.47
N THR A 145 -18.20 -10.50 -4.25
CA THR A 145 -17.41 -9.67 -3.33
C THR A 145 -15.90 -9.84 -3.45
N GLY A 146 -15.47 -10.76 -4.25
CA GLY A 146 -14.08 -11.15 -4.21
C GLY A 146 -13.20 -10.47 -5.24
N VAL A 147 -13.73 -9.98 -6.38
CA VAL A 147 -12.94 -9.21 -7.34
C VAL A 147 -12.54 -7.89 -6.72
N GLU A 148 -13.45 -7.23 -6.01
CA GLU A 148 -13.15 -5.99 -5.27
C GLU A 148 -12.11 -6.21 -4.16
N LYS A 149 -12.23 -7.32 -3.40
CA LYS A 149 -11.24 -7.67 -2.37
C LYS A 149 -9.87 -7.97 -2.97
N ALA A 150 -9.81 -8.70 -4.08
CA ALA A 150 -8.56 -8.96 -4.80
C ALA A 150 -7.95 -7.66 -5.32
N GLY A 151 -8.77 -6.75 -5.87
CA GLY A 151 -8.35 -5.43 -6.29
C GLY A 151 -7.75 -4.62 -5.15
N SER A 152 -8.41 -4.60 -3.99
CA SER A 152 -7.91 -3.91 -2.81
C SER A 152 -6.57 -4.49 -2.33
N LEU A 153 -6.42 -5.83 -2.30
CA LEU A 153 -5.15 -6.48 -1.92
C LEU A 153 -4.02 -6.15 -2.89
N LEU A 154 -4.31 -6.19 -4.21
CA LEU A 154 -3.35 -5.80 -5.24
C LEU A 154 -2.92 -4.35 -5.11
N LEU A 155 -3.86 -3.44 -4.85
CA LEU A 155 -3.60 -2.03 -4.64
C LEU A 155 -2.63 -1.81 -3.47
N HIS A 156 -2.89 -2.44 -2.33
CA HIS A 156 -2.05 -2.30 -1.14
C HIS A 156 -0.67 -2.95 -1.35
N CYS A 157 -0.62 -4.12 -2.00
CA CYS A 157 0.64 -4.76 -2.39
C CYS A 157 1.45 -3.82 -3.31
N GLY A 158 0.79 -3.21 -4.29
CA GLY A 158 1.40 -2.23 -5.19
C GLY A 158 2.00 -1.04 -4.44
N TYR A 159 1.29 -0.48 -3.47
CA TYR A 159 1.84 0.60 -2.63
C TYR A 159 3.04 0.17 -1.80
N ALA A 160 3.02 -1.01 -1.19
CA ALA A 160 4.16 -1.51 -0.44
C ALA A 160 5.39 -1.73 -1.33
N VAL A 161 5.21 -2.28 -2.53
CA VAL A 161 6.26 -2.44 -3.54
C VAL A 161 6.75 -1.08 -4.05
N PHE A 162 5.85 -0.09 -4.22
CA PHE A 162 6.21 1.26 -4.62
C PHE A 162 7.14 1.94 -3.60
N VAL A 163 6.87 1.79 -2.31
CA VAL A 163 7.74 2.33 -1.25
C VAL A 163 9.13 1.69 -1.30
N ILE A 164 9.21 0.39 -1.58
CA ILE A 164 10.48 -0.30 -1.79
C ILE A 164 11.20 0.26 -3.03
N ALA A 165 10.48 0.58 -4.11
CA ALA A 165 11.05 1.15 -5.32
C ALA A 165 11.61 2.56 -5.12
N VAL A 166 10.99 3.36 -4.25
CA VAL A 166 11.44 4.72 -3.92
C VAL A 166 12.60 4.69 -2.91
N ALA A 167 12.71 3.64 -2.08
CA ALA A 167 13.89 3.43 -1.25
C ALA A 167 15.10 3.20 -2.18
N PRO A 168 16.28 3.80 -1.90
CA PRO A 168 17.44 3.69 -2.77
C PRO A 168 17.92 2.23 -2.81
N LEU A 169 17.44 1.50 -3.80
CA LEU A 169 17.92 0.16 -4.15
C LEU A 169 19.24 0.29 -4.92
N ASN A 170 20.14 -0.63 -4.70
CA ASN A 170 21.39 -0.68 -5.43
C ASN A 170 21.11 -1.00 -6.91
N GLY A 171 21.14 0.02 -7.76
CA GLY A 171 21.03 -0.08 -9.21
C GLY A 171 19.77 0.55 -9.82
N ALA A 172 19.97 1.56 -10.67
CA ALA A 172 18.89 2.31 -11.32
C ALA A 172 17.94 1.42 -12.15
N ARG A 173 18.46 0.35 -12.79
CA ARG A 173 17.61 -0.60 -13.55
C ARG A 173 16.66 -1.38 -12.65
N THR A 174 17.14 -1.87 -11.52
CA THR A 174 16.33 -2.63 -10.56
C THR A 174 15.24 -1.72 -9.99
N GLN A 175 15.61 -0.50 -9.61
CA GLN A 175 14.68 0.50 -9.09
C GLN A 175 13.58 0.81 -10.09
N LEU A 176 13.93 1.05 -11.35
CA LEU A 176 12.97 1.33 -12.43
C LEU A 176 12.03 0.14 -12.68
N SER A 177 12.56 -1.10 -12.69
CA SER A 177 11.74 -2.31 -12.87
C SER A 177 10.74 -2.50 -11.73
N VAL A 178 11.17 -2.31 -10.49
CA VAL A 178 10.30 -2.40 -9.30
C VAL A 178 9.25 -1.29 -9.32
N PHE A 179 9.61 -0.07 -9.73
CA PHE A 179 8.69 1.05 -9.90
C PHE A 179 7.57 0.73 -10.91
N TRP A 180 7.91 0.20 -12.09
CA TRP A 180 6.92 -0.17 -13.10
C TRP A 180 6.03 -1.33 -12.64
N ALA A 181 6.58 -2.32 -11.96
CA ALA A 181 5.81 -3.41 -11.39
C ALA A 181 4.81 -2.90 -10.33
N ALA A 182 5.26 -2.03 -9.45
CA ALA A 182 4.41 -1.37 -8.46
C ALA A 182 3.28 -0.57 -9.10
N THR A 183 3.61 0.23 -10.12
CA THR A 183 2.64 1.04 -10.86
C THR A 183 1.58 0.16 -11.52
N ALA A 184 1.97 -0.93 -12.16
CA ALA A 184 1.04 -1.89 -12.75
C ALA A 184 0.10 -2.51 -11.70
N LEU A 185 0.63 -2.92 -10.54
CA LEU A 185 -0.17 -3.45 -9.44
C LEU A 185 -1.18 -2.42 -8.90
N ILE A 186 -0.76 -1.15 -8.76
CA ILE A 186 -1.63 -0.05 -8.31
C ILE A 186 -2.75 0.19 -9.32
N VAL A 187 -2.44 0.29 -10.60
CA VAL A 187 -3.44 0.55 -11.66
C VAL A 187 -4.44 -0.60 -11.76
N ILE A 188 -3.96 -1.84 -11.82
CA ILE A 188 -4.82 -3.03 -11.86
C ILE A 188 -5.65 -3.14 -10.59
N GLY A 189 -5.02 -2.96 -9.42
CA GLY A 189 -5.67 -3.01 -8.13
C GLY A 189 -6.78 -1.96 -8.00
N THR A 190 -6.53 -0.73 -8.46
CA THR A 190 -7.50 0.36 -8.49
C THR A 190 -8.67 0.00 -9.41
N ALA A 191 -8.40 -0.44 -10.63
CA ALA A 191 -9.43 -0.81 -11.59
C ALA A 191 -10.33 -1.93 -11.03
N LEU A 192 -9.76 -2.98 -10.45
CA LEU A 192 -10.51 -4.08 -9.85
C LEU A 192 -11.28 -3.66 -8.58
N SER A 193 -10.74 -2.76 -7.77
CA SER A 193 -11.40 -2.28 -6.55
C SER A 193 -12.64 -1.45 -6.86
N PHE A 194 -12.59 -0.57 -7.85
CA PHE A 194 -13.69 0.34 -8.17
C PHE A 194 -14.65 -0.23 -9.21
N TYR A 195 -14.15 -0.98 -10.18
CA TYR A 195 -14.94 -1.49 -11.31
C TYR A 195 -15.20 -3.01 -11.25
N GLY A 196 -14.75 -3.69 -10.20
CA GLY A 196 -14.84 -5.15 -10.07
C GLY A 196 -16.24 -5.72 -10.32
N ARG A 197 -17.29 -5.09 -9.75
CA ARG A 197 -18.69 -5.51 -9.99
C ARG A 197 -19.15 -5.31 -11.42
N SER A 198 -18.68 -4.26 -12.07
CA SER A 198 -19.04 -4.00 -13.47
C SER A 198 -18.35 -4.96 -14.41
N ILE A 199 -17.08 -5.25 -14.16
CA ILE A 199 -16.28 -6.23 -14.90
C ILE A 199 -16.90 -7.61 -14.77
N GLU A 200 -17.30 -8.00 -13.57
CA GLU A 200 -17.94 -9.30 -13.34
C GLU A 200 -19.30 -9.44 -14.05
N ARG A 201 -20.13 -8.39 -14.01
CA ARG A 201 -21.41 -8.36 -14.75
C ARG A 201 -21.21 -8.50 -16.24
N VAL A 202 -20.20 -7.85 -16.80
CA VAL A 202 -19.86 -7.95 -18.23
C VAL A 202 -19.38 -9.37 -18.56
N ALA A 203 -18.47 -9.92 -17.76
CA ALA A 203 -17.96 -11.29 -17.95
C ALA A 203 -19.07 -12.34 -17.91
N LEU A 204 -20.02 -12.21 -16.97
CA LEU A 204 -21.18 -13.11 -16.88
C LEU A 204 -22.12 -13.02 -18.09
N ARG A 205 -22.31 -11.82 -18.66
CA ARG A 205 -23.08 -11.63 -19.90
C ARG A 205 -22.44 -12.34 -21.09
N PHE A 206 -21.12 -12.21 -21.25
CA PHE A 206 -20.38 -12.89 -22.31
C PHE A 206 -20.38 -14.41 -22.15
N ALA A 207 -20.29 -14.93 -20.93
CA ALA A 207 -20.37 -16.37 -20.66
C ALA A 207 -21.75 -16.93 -21.01
N LYS A 208 -22.82 -16.18 -20.71
CA LYS A 208 -24.22 -16.61 -21.00
C LYS A 208 -24.55 -16.56 -22.49
N GLY A 209 -23.99 -15.58 -23.22
CA GLY A 209 -24.20 -15.48 -24.70
C GLY A 209 -23.53 -16.60 -25.48
N ARG A 210 -22.42 -17.16 -24.99
CA ARG A 210 -21.78 -18.33 -25.63
C ARG A 210 -22.55 -19.64 -25.46
N GLY A 211 -23.25 -19.79 -24.34
CA GLY A 211 -24.04 -21.00 -24.08
C GLY A 211 -25.33 -21.11 -24.93
N SER A 212 -25.88 -19.98 -25.40
CA SER A 212 -27.12 -19.95 -26.23
C SER A 212 -26.85 -20.14 -27.73
N SER A 213 -25.60 -20.14 -28.17
CA SER A 213 -25.21 -20.34 -29.58
C SER A 213 -24.86 -21.80 -29.91
N GLN A 214 -24.91 -22.70 -28.91
CA GLN A 214 -24.62 -24.14 -29.10
C GLN A 214 -25.81 -25.04 -28.87
N ALA A 215 -27.00 -24.48 -28.66
CA ALA A 215 -28.27 -25.20 -28.59
C ALA A 215 -29.12 -24.90 -29.83
#